data_03ff2da4a76a48c6354e71acc0915ea9
#
_entry.id   03ff2da4a76a48c6354e71acc0915ea9
#
_cell.length_a   1.000
_cell.length_b   1.000
_cell.length_c   1.000
_cell.angle_alpha   90.00
_cell.angle_beta   90.00
_cell.angle_gamma   90.00
#
_symmetry.space_group_name_H-M   'P 1'
#
loop_
_entity.id
_entity.type
_entity.pdbx_description
1 polymer ?
#
loop_
_entity_poly.entity_id
_entity_poly.type
_entity_poly.pdbx_seq_one_letter_code
_entity_poly.pdbx_strand_id
1 'polypeptide(L)'
;MRIAEKRDIEELSKLRVLQQKEDWKEDYPEGEDKRLYEVTKKFLIRHLNEDIIFFVEEQENHIIATCGLQIINYMPQCAISGKEGYICDVFTLNEYRRKGIQTKLIGECIKFAKEQNLEILKLSSDNPKAISIYKKYGFENDTLIMKYYIK
;
A
#
# COMPACT_ATOMS: atom_id res chain seq x y z
N MET A 1 -14.82 -4.79 4.70
CA MET A 1 -13.37 -4.58 4.94
C MET A 1 -12.80 -5.71 5.76
N ARG A 2 -11.64 -6.20 5.38
CA ARG A 2 -10.89 -7.25 6.10
C ARG A 2 -9.40 -7.19 5.77
N ILE A 3 -8.59 -7.94 6.51
CA ILE A 3 -7.21 -8.22 6.12
C ILE A 3 -7.24 -9.29 5.02
N ALA A 4 -6.35 -9.15 4.04
CA ALA A 4 -6.21 -10.12 2.95
C ALA A 4 -5.57 -11.42 3.44
N GLU A 5 -5.95 -12.51 2.79
CA GLU A 5 -5.49 -13.86 3.08
C GLU A 5 -4.71 -14.45 1.88
N LYS A 6 -4.09 -15.59 2.06
CA LYS A 6 -3.33 -16.27 0.98
C LYS A 6 -4.18 -16.53 -0.28
N ARG A 7 -5.49 -16.75 -0.13
CA ARG A 7 -6.41 -16.92 -1.27
C ARG A 7 -6.54 -15.68 -2.14
N ASP A 8 -6.23 -14.49 -1.61
CA ASP A 8 -6.36 -13.20 -2.31
C ASP A 8 -5.15 -12.85 -3.16
N ILE A 9 -4.05 -13.60 -3.06
CA ILE A 9 -2.76 -13.29 -3.70
C ILE A 9 -2.90 -13.08 -5.21
N GLU A 10 -3.68 -13.90 -5.89
CA GLU A 10 -3.86 -13.78 -7.34
C GLU A 10 -4.61 -12.49 -7.71
N GLU A 11 -5.64 -12.15 -6.95
CA GLU A 11 -6.42 -10.94 -7.18
C GLU A 11 -5.63 -9.69 -6.83
N LEU A 12 -4.91 -9.68 -5.71
CA LEU A 12 -3.98 -8.60 -5.34
C LEU A 12 -2.91 -8.39 -6.42
N SER A 13 -2.38 -9.46 -7.00
CA SER A 13 -1.38 -9.37 -8.07
C SER A 13 -1.95 -8.75 -9.35
N LYS A 14 -3.20 -9.05 -9.69
CA LYS A 14 -3.91 -8.41 -10.81
C LYS A 14 -4.19 -6.92 -10.54
N LEU A 15 -4.63 -6.60 -9.33
CA LEU A 15 -4.89 -5.20 -8.94
C LEU A 15 -3.61 -4.37 -8.95
N ARG A 16 -2.46 -4.96 -8.57
CA ARG A 16 -1.16 -4.30 -8.67
C ARG A 16 -0.80 -3.93 -10.11
N VAL A 17 -1.07 -4.82 -11.07
CA VAL A 17 -0.86 -4.52 -12.50
C VAL A 17 -1.76 -3.37 -12.95
N LEU A 18 -3.04 -3.39 -12.59
CA LEU A 18 -3.98 -2.31 -12.92
C LEU A 18 -3.54 -0.97 -12.31
N GLN A 19 -3.14 -0.96 -11.05
CA GLN A 19 -2.64 0.23 -10.37
C GLN A 19 -1.42 0.81 -11.09
N GLN A 20 -0.43 -0.02 -11.40
CA GLN A 20 0.79 0.45 -12.05
C GLN A 20 0.52 1.00 -13.46
N LYS A 21 -0.39 0.41 -14.20
CA LYS A 21 -0.84 0.98 -15.48
C LYS A 21 -1.44 2.38 -15.33
N GLU A 22 -2.24 2.60 -14.29
CA GLU A 22 -2.81 3.92 -14.04
C GLU A 22 -1.76 4.93 -13.57
N ASP A 23 -0.79 4.50 -12.75
CA ASP A 23 0.25 5.36 -12.20
C ASP A 23 1.25 5.80 -13.29
N TRP A 24 1.67 4.87 -14.14
CA TRP A 24 2.68 5.11 -15.19
C TRP A 24 2.10 5.62 -16.51
N LYS A 25 0.81 5.38 -16.77
CA LYS A 25 0.09 5.82 -17.98
C LYS A 25 0.84 5.43 -19.27
N GLU A 26 1.20 6.43 -20.07
CA GLU A 26 1.92 6.25 -21.35
C GLU A 26 3.34 5.70 -21.18
N ASP A 27 3.94 5.91 -20.00
CA ASP A 27 5.28 5.38 -19.66
C ASP A 27 5.26 3.92 -19.21
N TYR A 28 4.07 3.29 -19.07
CA TYR A 28 3.98 1.88 -18.69
C TYR A 28 4.56 0.98 -19.78
N PRO A 29 5.59 0.14 -19.49
CA PRO A 29 6.27 -0.64 -20.51
C PRO A 29 5.35 -1.65 -21.18
N GLU A 30 5.42 -1.76 -22.51
CA GLU A 30 4.68 -2.75 -23.27
C GLU A 30 5.08 -4.18 -22.86
N GLY A 31 4.10 -5.07 -22.69
CA GLY A 31 4.33 -6.47 -22.32
C GLY A 31 4.69 -6.70 -20.84
N GLU A 32 4.71 -5.66 -20.00
CA GLU A 32 5.10 -5.76 -18.58
C GLU A 32 4.08 -6.50 -17.70
N ASP A 33 2.82 -6.60 -18.11
CA ASP A 33 1.72 -7.17 -17.31
C ASP A 33 2.06 -8.53 -16.71
N LYS A 34 2.53 -9.46 -17.55
CA LYS A 34 2.84 -10.83 -17.13
C LYS A 34 4.01 -10.85 -16.14
N ARG A 35 5.07 -10.10 -16.42
CA ARG A 35 6.24 -10.04 -15.54
C ARG A 35 5.85 -9.46 -14.19
N LEU A 36 5.16 -8.32 -14.18
CA LEU A 36 4.74 -7.64 -12.94
C LEU A 36 3.80 -8.53 -12.12
N TYR A 37 2.82 -9.19 -12.77
CA TYR A 37 1.93 -10.13 -12.09
C TYR A 37 2.73 -11.25 -11.40
N GLU A 38 3.65 -11.91 -12.13
CA GLU A 38 4.41 -13.04 -11.59
C GLU A 38 5.35 -12.63 -10.45
N VAL A 39 6.05 -11.50 -10.57
CA VAL A 39 6.95 -11.04 -9.50
C VAL A 39 6.16 -10.59 -8.28
N THR A 40 5.01 -9.95 -8.46
CA THR A 40 4.12 -9.56 -7.36
C THR A 40 3.57 -10.79 -6.65
N LYS A 41 3.10 -11.79 -7.41
CA LYS A 41 2.59 -13.06 -6.84
C LYS A 41 3.68 -13.76 -6.02
N LYS A 42 4.89 -13.88 -6.54
CA LYS A 42 6.03 -14.47 -5.81
C LYS A 42 6.39 -13.70 -4.54
N PHE A 43 6.33 -12.38 -4.60
CA PHE A 43 6.55 -11.52 -3.44
C PHE A 43 5.48 -11.77 -2.37
N LEU A 44 4.20 -11.71 -2.74
CA LEU A 44 3.08 -11.90 -1.82
C LEU A 44 3.06 -13.30 -1.17
N ILE A 45 3.45 -14.35 -1.92
CA ILE A 45 3.56 -15.71 -1.34
C ILE A 45 4.52 -15.73 -0.14
N ARG A 46 5.58 -14.92 -0.16
CA ARG A 46 6.61 -14.91 0.90
C ARG A 46 6.30 -13.91 2.02
N HIS A 47 5.65 -12.82 1.70
CA HIS A 47 5.58 -11.64 2.56
C HIS A 47 4.18 -11.33 3.10
N LEU A 48 3.10 -11.83 2.45
CA LEU A 48 1.74 -11.52 2.89
C LEU A 48 1.47 -12.07 4.30
N ASN A 49 1.07 -11.18 5.20
CA ASN A 49 0.85 -11.41 6.62
C ASN A 49 2.11 -11.78 7.42
N GLU A 50 3.30 -11.61 6.82
CA GLU A 50 4.59 -11.64 7.52
C GLU A 50 5.07 -10.20 7.78
N ASP A 51 5.49 -9.50 6.75
CA ASP A 51 5.96 -8.11 6.81
C ASP A 51 5.18 -7.14 5.89
N ILE A 52 4.22 -7.64 5.14
CA ILE A 52 3.25 -6.81 4.42
C ILE A 52 1.82 -7.27 4.71
N ILE A 53 0.98 -6.32 5.12
CA ILE A 53 -0.43 -6.54 5.44
C ILE A 53 -1.26 -5.77 4.42
N PHE A 54 -2.27 -6.40 3.82
CA PHE A 54 -3.22 -5.71 2.97
C PHE A 54 -4.57 -5.60 3.65
N PHE A 55 -5.08 -4.39 3.74
CA PHE A 55 -6.47 -4.10 4.07
C PHE A 55 -7.24 -4.00 2.77
N VAL A 56 -8.33 -4.76 2.66
CA VAL A 56 -9.12 -4.84 1.43
C VAL A 56 -10.59 -4.56 1.69
N GLU A 57 -11.23 -3.91 0.73
CA GLU A 57 -12.69 -3.85 0.62
C GLU A 57 -13.13 -4.83 -0.45
N GLU A 58 -14.16 -5.61 -0.14
CA GLU A 58 -14.68 -6.66 -1.02
C GLU A 58 -16.15 -6.40 -1.32
N GLN A 59 -16.54 -6.62 -2.56
CA GLN A 59 -17.93 -6.62 -3.02
C GLN A 59 -18.12 -7.78 -3.99
N GLU A 60 -19.20 -8.56 -3.79
CA GLU A 60 -19.54 -9.71 -4.66
C GLU A 60 -18.37 -10.71 -4.82
N ASN A 61 -17.64 -10.96 -3.73
CA ASN A 61 -16.44 -11.82 -3.67
C ASN A 61 -15.25 -11.32 -4.51
N HIS A 62 -15.21 -10.03 -4.88
CA HIS A 62 -14.08 -9.40 -5.56
C HIS A 62 -13.50 -8.26 -4.73
N ILE A 63 -12.19 -8.15 -4.73
CA ILE A 63 -11.50 -7.03 -4.08
C ILE A 63 -11.63 -5.79 -4.94
N ILE A 64 -12.31 -4.77 -4.41
CA ILE A 64 -12.56 -3.51 -5.11
C ILE A 64 -11.62 -2.38 -4.69
N ALA A 65 -10.93 -2.54 -3.57
CA ALA A 65 -9.95 -1.57 -3.09
C ALA A 65 -8.93 -2.22 -2.16
N THR A 66 -7.72 -1.67 -2.15
CA THR A 66 -6.57 -2.12 -1.36
C THR A 66 -5.90 -0.97 -0.64
N CYS A 67 -5.30 -1.26 0.51
CA CYS A 67 -4.34 -0.43 1.21
C CYS A 67 -3.29 -1.35 1.84
N GLY A 68 -2.06 -1.32 1.35
CA GLY A 68 -0.96 -2.13 1.87
C GLY A 68 -0.22 -1.41 2.99
N LEU A 69 0.27 -2.17 3.97
CA LEU A 69 1.15 -1.72 5.04
C LEU A 69 2.36 -2.64 5.10
N GLN A 70 3.51 -2.15 4.70
CA GLN A 70 4.77 -2.85 4.87
C GLN A 70 5.38 -2.49 6.23
N ILE A 71 5.72 -3.50 7.05
CA ILE A 71 6.38 -3.33 8.33
C ILE A 71 7.89 -3.40 8.11
N ILE A 72 8.60 -2.37 8.57
CA ILE A 72 10.04 -2.24 8.37
C ILE A 72 10.70 -2.09 9.74
N ASN A 73 11.75 -2.88 9.97
CA ASN A 73 12.57 -2.78 11.18
C ASN A 73 13.90 -2.14 10.82
N TYR A 74 14.09 -0.91 11.27
CA TYR A 74 15.36 -0.19 11.16
C TYR A 74 16.23 -0.43 12.40
N MET A 75 17.50 -0.05 12.32
CA MET A 75 18.37 -0.01 13.50
C MET A 75 17.76 0.91 14.56
N PRO A 76 17.58 0.47 15.81
CA PRO A 76 17.07 1.33 16.88
C PRO A 76 17.91 2.60 17.07
N GLN A 77 17.24 3.69 17.37
CA GLN A 77 17.86 4.98 17.67
C GLN A 77 17.49 5.41 19.08
N CYS A 78 18.07 6.52 19.55
CA CYS A 78 17.71 7.07 20.85
C CYS A 78 16.20 7.37 20.92
N ALA A 79 15.53 6.82 21.91
CA ALA A 79 14.09 6.95 22.18
C ALA A 79 13.13 6.28 21.16
N ILE A 80 13.63 5.61 20.09
CA ILE A 80 12.78 4.88 19.14
C ILE A 80 13.32 3.48 18.86
N SER A 81 12.42 2.50 18.74
CA SER A 81 12.78 1.10 18.48
C SER A 81 13.16 0.82 17.03
N GLY A 82 12.81 1.73 16.12
CA GLY A 82 13.01 1.58 14.68
C GLY A 82 11.92 0.76 13.97
N LYS A 83 10.83 0.42 14.64
CA LYS A 83 9.71 -0.31 14.02
C LYS A 83 8.75 0.66 13.33
N GLU A 84 8.81 0.68 12.01
CA GLU A 84 8.04 1.63 11.19
C GLU A 84 7.11 0.91 10.21
N GLY A 85 6.11 1.61 9.71
CA GLY A 85 5.22 1.16 8.64
C GLY A 85 5.34 2.04 7.39
N TYR A 86 5.29 1.43 6.22
CA TYR A 86 5.18 2.12 4.94
C TYR A 86 3.86 1.77 4.27
N ILE A 87 2.99 2.76 4.12
CA ILE A 87 1.72 2.59 3.41
C ILE A 87 1.99 2.59 1.91
N CYS A 88 1.54 1.56 1.24
CA CYS A 88 1.73 1.31 -0.18
C CYS A 88 0.46 0.73 -0.82
N ASP A 89 0.47 0.58 -2.14
CA ASP A 89 -0.62 -0.07 -2.89
C ASP A 89 -2.03 0.41 -2.51
N VAL A 90 -2.17 1.73 -2.36
CA VAL A 90 -3.44 2.39 -2.09
C VAL A 90 -4.19 2.55 -3.41
N PHE A 91 -5.13 1.64 -3.66
CA PHE A 91 -5.84 1.56 -4.93
C PHE A 91 -7.33 1.29 -4.76
N THR A 92 -8.15 1.86 -5.62
CA THR A 92 -9.59 1.59 -5.71
C THR A 92 -9.99 1.51 -7.18
N LEU A 93 -10.72 0.48 -7.57
CA LEU A 93 -11.28 0.34 -8.91
C LEU A 93 -12.15 1.57 -9.26
N ASN A 94 -12.10 2.01 -10.50
CA ASN A 94 -12.66 3.29 -10.94
C ASN A 94 -14.13 3.50 -10.54
N GLU A 95 -14.96 2.48 -10.74
CA GLU A 95 -16.40 2.49 -10.46
C GLU A 95 -16.74 2.59 -8.98
N TYR A 96 -15.77 2.34 -8.11
CA TYR A 96 -15.93 2.39 -6.64
C TYR A 96 -15.29 3.61 -5.99
N ARG A 97 -14.66 4.49 -6.78
CA ARG A 97 -14.02 5.72 -6.27
C ARG A 97 -15.03 6.74 -5.75
N ARG A 98 -14.55 7.68 -4.96
CA ARG A 98 -15.33 8.78 -4.35
C ARG A 98 -16.46 8.34 -3.40
N LYS A 99 -16.41 7.11 -2.90
CA LYS A 99 -17.34 6.54 -1.90
C LYS A 99 -16.75 6.46 -0.49
N GLY A 100 -15.59 7.09 -0.25
CA GLY A 100 -14.93 7.11 1.07
C GLY A 100 -14.23 5.80 1.44
N ILE A 101 -14.11 4.83 0.53
CA ILE A 101 -13.51 3.51 0.79
C ILE A 101 -12.07 3.67 1.27
N GLN A 102 -11.23 4.44 0.55
CA GLN A 102 -9.83 4.63 0.93
C GLN A 102 -9.66 5.31 2.29
N THR A 103 -10.53 6.27 2.61
CA THR A 103 -10.51 6.89 3.94
C THR A 103 -10.68 5.86 5.04
N LYS A 104 -11.61 4.92 4.86
CA LYS A 104 -11.85 3.84 5.85
C LYS A 104 -10.69 2.86 5.90
N LEU A 105 -10.16 2.41 4.74
CA LEU A 105 -9.02 1.47 4.69
C LEU A 105 -7.76 2.04 5.35
N ILE A 106 -7.46 3.32 5.10
CA ILE A 106 -6.34 4.02 5.75
C ILE A 106 -6.58 4.11 7.26
N GLY A 107 -7.81 4.37 7.71
CA GLY A 107 -8.17 4.35 9.12
C GLY A 107 -7.90 3.00 9.79
N GLU A 108 -8.30 1.90 9.16
CA GLU A 108 -8.01 0.54 9.66
C GLU A 108 -6.50 0.24 9.67
N CYS A 109 -5.78 0.67 8.62
CA CYS A 109 -4.33 0.55 8.56
C CYS A 109 -3.65 1.28 9.73
N ILE A 110 -4.05 2.52 10.03
CA ILE A 110 -3.51 3.31 11.15
C ILE A 110 -3.84 2.66 12.50
N LYS A 111 -5.06 2.15 12.66
CA LYS A 111 -5.47 1.43 13.87
C LYS A 111 -4.60 0.20 14.09
N PHE A 112 -4.44 -0.63 13.07
CA PHE A 112 -3.57 -1.81 13.11
C PHE A 112 -2.12 -1.43 13.43
N ALA A 113 -1.58 -0.38 12.81
CA ALA A 113 -0.22 0.09 13.08
C ALA A 113 -0.02 0.46 14.56
N LYS A 114 -1.00 1.10 15.19
CA LYS A 114 -0.98 1.40 16.62
C LYS A 114 -1.01 0.12 17.48
N GLU A 115 -1.85 -0.84 17.12
CA GLU A 115 -1.93 -2.14 17.82
C GLU A 115 -0.63 -2.94 17.70
N GLN A 116 0.11 -2.78 16.61
CA GLN A 116 1.42 -3.39 16.37
C GLN A 116 2.59 -2.58 16.97
N ASN A 117 2.31 -1.47 17.65
CA ASN A 117 3.31 -0.55 18.20
C ASN A 117 4.30 -0.02 17.16
N LEU A 118 3.81 0.27 15.94
CA LEU A 118 4.61 0.98 14.95
C LEU A 118 4.74 2.44 15.38
N GLU A 119 5.95 2.98 15.33
CA GLU A 119 6.24 4.32 15.85
C GLU A 119 6.02 5.42 14.81
N ILE A 120 6.26 5.09 13.54
CA ILE A 120 6.14 6.02 12.41
C ILE A 120 5.43 5.32 11.26
N LEU A 121 4.49 6.03 10.63
CA LEU A 121 3.93 5.63 9.34
C LEU A 121 4.43 6.58 8.25
N LYS A 122 4.95 6.02 7.18
CA LYS A 122 5.45 6.74 6.01
C LYS A 122 4.65 6.35 4.76
N LEU A 123 4.58 7.24 3.80
CA LEU A 123 4.06 6.98 2.45
C LEU A 123 4.68 7.96 1.45
N SER A 124 4.53 7.65 0.17
CA SER A 124 4.86 8.57 -0.92
C SER A 124 3.66 8.71 -1.84
N SER A 125 3.27 9.92 -2.18
CA SER A 125 2.18 10.18 -3.12
C SER A 125 2.35 11.56 -3.76
N ASP A 126 2.09 11.64 -5.06
CA ASP A 126 1.98 12.88 -5.83
C ASP A 126 0.52 13.21 -6.19
N ASN A 127 -0.44 12.34 -5.82
CA ASN A 127 -1.86 12.53 -6.10
C ASN A 127 -2.50 13.49 -5.09
N PRO A 128 -2.94 14.71 -5.51
CA PRO A 128 -3.49 15.72 -4.59
C PRO A 128 -4.72 15.23 -3.81
N LYS A 129 -5.55 14.36 -4.41
CA LYS A 129 -6.75 13.81 -3.75
C LYS A 129 -6.35 12.84 -2.63
N ALA A 130 -5.37 11.98 -2.87
CA ALA A 130 -4.83 11.07 -1.87
C ALA A 130 -4.14 11.85 -0.74
N ILE A 131 -3.31 12.84 -1.07
CA ILE A 131 -2.65 13.72 -0.12
C ILE A 131 -3.66 14.40 0.82
N SER A 132 -4.82 14.83 0.29
CA SER A 132 -5.86 15.45 1.12
C SER A 132 -6.42 14.48 2.18
N ILE A 133 -6.51 13.19 1.87
CA ILE A 133 -6.94 12.15 2.82
C ILE A 133 -5.87 11.97 3.89
N TYR A 134 -4.60 11.83 3.49
CA TYR A 134 -3.49 11.62 4.43
C TYR A 134 -3.36 12.79 5.42
N LYS A 135 -3.45 14.03 4.93
CA LYS A 135 -3.43 15.22 5.80
C LYS A 135 -4.54 15.24 6.84
N LYS A 136 -5.74 14.77 6.52
CA LYS A 136 -6.85 14.64 7.49
C LYS A 136 -6.52 13.67 8.63
N TYR A 137 -5.67 12.67 8.39
CA TYR A 137 -5.18 11.74 9.40
C TYR A 137 -3.93 12.24 10.15
N GLY A 138 -3.42 13.44 9.81
CA GLY A 138 -2.27 14.05 10.47
C GLY A 138 -0.92 13.70 9.83
N PHE A 139 -0.90 13.17 8.60
CA PHE A 139 0.36 13.02 7.87
C PHE A 139 0.92 14.38 7.48
N GLU A 140 2.21 14.55 7.69
CA GLU A 140 2.98 15.75 7.38
C GLU A 140 4.02 15.45 6.30
N ASN A 141 4.44 16.48 5.58
CA ASN A 141 5.50 16.32 4.57
C ASN A 141 6.86 16.16 5.28
N ASP A 142 7.63 15.15 4.86
CA ASP A 142 9.03 14.98 5.23
C ASP A 142 9.91 15.22 3.99
N THR A 143 10.77 16.23 4.05
CA THR A 143 11.64 16.65 2.94
C THR A 143 13.07 16.17 3.10
N LEU A 144 13.40 15.37 4.10
CA LEU A 144 14.76 14.94 4.45
C LEU A 144 15.25 13.71 3.67
N ILE A 145 14.42 13.14 2.78
CA ILE A 145 14.78 11.94 2.04
C ILE A 145 15.54 12.29 0.77
N MET A 146 16.74 11.71 0.62
CA MET A 146 17.54 11.77 -0.59
C MET A 146 17.55 10.40 -1.27
N LYS A 147 17.52 10.36 -2.62
CA LYS A 147 17.53 9.13 -3.42
C LYS A 147 18.76 9.10 -4.33
N TYR A 148 19.40 7.95 -4.42
CA TYR A 148 20.43 7.65 -5.41
C TYR A 148 20.03 6.40 -6.18
N TYR A 149 19.96 6.49 -7.51
CA TYR A 149 19.61 5.36 -8.36
C TYR A 149 20.89 4.61 -8.77
N ILE A 150 21.01 3.36 -8.36
CA ILE A 150 22.11 2.48 -8.75
C ILE A 150 21.87 2.07 -10.21
N LYS A 151 22.85 2.36 -11.08
CA LYS A 151 22.81 1.99 -12.50
C LYS A 151 23.43 0.62 -12.72
#